data_4190c85472c9531a2440dec15d8eaafd
#
_entry.id   4190c85472c9531a2440dec15d8eaafd
#
_cell.length_a   1.000
_cell.length_b   1.000
_cell.length_c   1.000
_cell.angle_alpha   90.00
_cell.angle_beta   90.00
_cell.angle_gamma   90.00
#
_symmetry.space_group_name_H-M   'P 1'
#
loop_
_entity.id
_entity.type
_entity.pdbx_description
1 polymer ?
#
loop_
_entity_poly.entity_id
_entity_poly.type
_entity_poly.pdbx_seq_one_letter_code
_entity_poly.pdbx_strand_id
1 'polypeptide(L)'
;MNPSKHDDPQAFKDLINRKAKELGIDHVHWRETTREDPGTGQAVHALEEGASVVIAAGGDGTVRAVAAGMAGSGVRMGIIPVGTGNVLAGNLSIPDDPEHALAVALDANHRLVDLAWVRVENATKPSSLPAEGALRDAARQATHRTEDEEREPATASSIEPRTDEYACLVIAGMGYDGATMADTDPELKKRIGWIAYVWAGLGAMGVPRMKARLMLRSPIATAPDPLGVSDQLSGRTVDEAAAPSGRQDSPRTSADEVTRIEARSVMFANAGELKLLVLAPDANLSDGLIDVIAVDAHVGLLGWADVTWKMLGQLIGLRPINLPVSTGTVAFRQAKGASVTATEPQVCQVDGDAIGLARTMHVRMQAGALDVAVPAERTWMELLPS
;
A
#
# COMPACT_ATOMS: atom_id res chain seq x y z
N MET A 1 -9.27 8.85 -15.76
CA MET A 1 -9.89 7.57 -16.17
C MET A 1 -8.91 6.76 -16.99
N ASN A 2 -8.83 5.45 -16.73
CA ASN A 2 -8.03 4.55 -17.57
C ASN A 2 -8.89 3.95 -18.69
N PRO A 3 -8.74 4.40 -19.96
CA PRO A 3 -9.61 3.97 -21.05
C PRO A 3 -9.46 2.48 -21.39
N SER A 4 -8.30 1.87 -21.11
CA SER A 4 -8.04 0.45 -21.40
C SER A 4 -8.78 -0.53 -20.48
N LYS A 5 -9.47 -0.03 -19.45
CA LYS A 5 -10.24 -0.83 -18.49
C LYS A 5 -11.74 -0.88 -18.82
N HIS A 6 -12.16 -0.23 -19.89
CA HIS A 6 -13.55 -0.16 -20.31
C HIS A 6 -13.71 -0.71 -21.72
N ASP A 7 -14.69 -1.58 -21.95
CA ASP A 7 -15.04 -2.07 -23.28
C ASP A 7 -15.57 -0.93 -24.16
N ASP A 8 -16.33 -0.02 -23.55
CA ASP A 8 -16.81 1.22 -24.19
C ASP A 8 -16.54 2.43 -23.27
N PRO A 9 -15.40 3.12 -23.44
CA PRO A 9 -15.04 4.29 -22.64
C PRO A 9 -16.04 5.43 -22.76
N GLN A 10 -16.71 5.59 -23.93
CA GLN A 10 -17.68 6.66 -24.11
C GLN A 10 -18.98 6.38 -23.36
N ALA A 11 -19.49 5.15 -23.43
CA ALA A 11 -20.67 4.75 -22.67
C ALA A 11 -20.46 4.91 -21.16
N PHE A 12 -19.24 4.60 -20.67
CA PHE A 12 -18.87 4.84 -19.28
C PHE A 12 -18.90 6.34 -18.91
N LYS A 13 -18.31 7.20 -19.75
CA LYS A 13 -18.35 8.67 -19.53
C LYS A 13 -19.79 9.18 -19.51
N ASP A 14 -20.63 8.71 -20.42
CA ASP A 14 -22.03 9.12 -20.51
C ASP A 14 -22.83 8.69 -19.26
N LEU A 15 -22.55 7.47 -18.75
CA LEU A 15 -23.14 6.98 -17.51
C LEU A 15 -22.77 7.88 -16.33
N ILE A 16 -21.48 8.14 -16.15
CA ILE A 16 -20.97 8.97 -15.04
C ILE A 16 -21.46 10.43 -15.16
N ASN A 17 -21.43 11.02 -16.36
CA ASN A 17 -21.91 12.38 -16.56
C ASN A 17 -23.42 12.53 -16.23
N ARG A 18 -24.24 11.55 -16.63
CA ARG A 18 -25.65 11.52 -16.30
C ARG A 18 -25.84 11.44 -14.80
N LYS A 19 -25.12 10.54 -14.13
CA LYS A 19 -25.21 10.37 -12.68
C LYS A 19 -24.70 11.58 -11.90
N ALA A 20 -23.60 12.18 -12.33
CA ALA A 20 -23.06 13.40 -11.76
C ALA A 20 -24.10 14.54 -11.81
N LYS A 21 -24.78 14.70 -12.96
CA LYS A 21 -25.86 15.69 -13.11
C LYS A 21 -27.04 15.43 -12.18
N GLU A 22 -27.45 14.17 -12.00
CA GLU A 22 -28.47 13.80 -11.01
C GLU A 22 -28.08 14.19 -9.59
N LEU A 23 -26.77 14.14 -9.28
CA LEU A 23 -26.20 14.54 -7.99
C LEU A 23 -25.87 16.04 -7.88
N GLY A 24 -26.27 16.84 -8.88
CA GLY A 24 -26.10 18.31 -8.86
C GLY A 24 -24.74 18.80 -9.34
N ILE A 25 -23.95 17.97 -10.01
CA ILE A 25 -22.66 18.35 -10.59
C ILE A 25 -22.85 18.65 -12.08
N ASP A 26 -22.71 19.92 -12.45
CA ASP A 26 -22.92 20.37 -13.84
C ASP A 26 -21.71 20.16 -14.75
N HIS A 27 -20.50 20.13 -14.18
CA HIS A 27 -19.25 20.06 -14.94
C HIS A 27 -18.35 18.93 -14.46
N VAL A 28 -18.09 17.98 -15.35
CA VAL A 28 -17.13 16.89 -15.16
C VAL A 28 -16.01 17.03 -16.18
N HIS A 29 -14.80 17.27 -15.72
CA HIS A 29 -13.61 17.33 -16.55
C HIS A 29 -12.96 15.96 -16.65
N TRP A 30 -12.88 15.42 -17.86
CA TRP A 30 -12.31 14.11 -18.12
C TRP A 30 -10.84 14.21 -18.49
N ARG A 31 -10.01 13.42 -17.81
CA ARG A 31 -8.59 13.22 -18.14
C ARG A 31 -8.34 11.73 -18.32
N GLU A 32 -7.76 11.37 -19.44
CA GLU A 32 -7.40 9.98 -19.73
C GLU A 32 -5.96 9.73 -19.31
N THR A 33 -5.72 8.57 -18.71
CA THR A 33 -4.38 8.12 -18.39
C THR A 33 -3.73 7.46 -19.58
N THR A 34 -2.40 7.49 -19.63
CA THR A 34 -1.59 6.79 -20.62
C THR A 34 -0.72 5.74 -19.95
N ARG A 35 0.06 5.02 -20.75
CA ARG A 35 1.01 4.05 -20.22
C ARG A 35 2.20 4.76 -19.54
N GLU A 36 2.60 5.89 -20.07
CA GLU A 36 3.71 6.73 -19.59
C GLU A 36 3.33 7.52 -18.34
N ASP A 37 2.06 7.93 -18.24
CA ASP A 37 1.51 8.61 -17.08
C ASP A 37 0.16 7.97 -16.69
N PRO A 38 0.20 7.01 -15.77
CA PRO A 38 -0.99 6.26 -15.35
C PRO A 38 -1.94 7.04 -14.43
N GLY A 39 -1.72 8.35 -14.22
CA GLY A 39 -2.65 9.20 -13.46
C GLY A 39 -2.01 10.31 -12.64
N THR A 40 -0.69 10.27 -12.41
CA THR A 40 -0.02 11.22 -11.52
C THR A 40 -0.04 12.64 -12.05
N GLY A 41 0.37 12.86 -13.29
CA GLY A 41 0.35 14.18 -13.91
C GLY A 41 -1.06 14.72 -14.13
N GLN A 42 -2.01 13.84 -14.51
CA GLN A 42 -3.42 14.23 -14.65
C GLN A 42 -4.01 14.72 -13.33
N ALA A 43 -3.63 14.09 -12.18
CA ALA A 43 -4.07 14.54 -10.87
C ALA A 43 -3.44 15.89 -10.50
N VAL A 44 -2.14 16.06 -10.71
CA VAL A 44 -1.44 17.33 -10.45
C VAL A 44 -2.10 18.47 -11.25
N HIS A 45 -2.31 18.29 -12.57
CA HIS A 45 -2.94 19.30 -13.40
C HIS A 45 -4.38 19.61 -12.96
N ALA A 46 -5.16 18.60 -12.52
CA ALA A 46 -6.50 18.85 -12.00
C ALA A 46 -6.49 19.71 -10.73
N LEU A 47 -5.52 19.48 -9.84
CA LEU A 47 -5.35 20.29 -8.63
C LEU A 47 -4.97 21.74 -8.95
N GLU A 48 -4.07 21.94 -9.91
CA GLU A 48 -3.64 23.28 -10.35
C GLU A 48 -4.77 24.07 -11.04
N GLU A 49 -5.67 23.38 -11.73
CA GLU A 49 -6.90 23.96 -12.28
C GLU A 49 -7.99 24.20 -11.23
N GLY A 50 -7.74 23.89 -9.95
CA GLY A 50 -8.64 24.16 -8.85
C GLY A 50 -9.77 23.13 -8.67
N ALA A 51 -9.56 21.88 -9.07
CA ALA A 51 -10.52 20.81 -8.84
C ALA A 51 -10.86 20.68 -7.35
N SER A 52 -12.14 20.66 -6.99
CA SER A 52 -12.62 20.45 -5.62
C SER A 52 -12.66 18.97 -5.23
N VAL A 53 -12.76 18.09 -6.21
CA VAL A 53 -12.70 16.62 -6.06
C VAL A 53 -11.97 16.04 -7.27
N VAL A 54 -11.07 15.11 -7.05
CA VAL A 54 -10.42 14.33 -8.12
C VAL A 54 -10.82 12.87 -8.00
N ILE A 55 -11.39 12.30 -9.06
CA ILE A 55 -11.90 10.93 -9.05
C ILE A 55 -11.03 10.03 -9.90
N ALA A 56 -10.44 9.01 -9.27
CA ALA A 56 -9.70 7.95 -9.95
C ALA A 56 -10.66 6.86 -10.43
N ALA A 57 -10.93 6.79 -11.75
CA ALA A 57 -11.68 5.69 -12.36
C ALA A 57 -10.69 4.72 -13.03
N GLY A 58 -10.38 3.62 -12.35
CA GLY A 58 -9.35 2.68 -12.79
C GLY A 58 -9.14 1.50 -11.84
N GLY A 59 -8.15 0.67 -12.12
CA GLY A 59 -7.68 -0.37 -11.19
C GLY A 59 -6.61 0.18 -10.24
N ASP A 60 -6.02 -0.71 -9.41
CA ASP A 60 -5.08 -0.38 -8.34
C ASP A 60 -3.92 0.53 -8.80
N GLY A 61 -3.32 0.25 -9.96
CA GLY A 61 -2.22 1.07 -10.51
C GLY A 61 -2.64 2.50 -10.86
N THR A 62 -3.86 2.70 -11.40
CA THR A 62 -4.40 4.04 -11.68
C THR A 62 -4.73 4.77 -10.38
N VAL A 63 -5.33 4.07 -9.41
CA VAL A 63 -5.66 4.62 -8.10
C VAL A 63 -4.38 5.06 -7.38
N ARG A 64 -3.32 4.24 -7.41
CA ARG A 64 -2.00 4.56 -6.85
C ARG A 64 -1.39 5.80 -7.50
N ALA A 65 -1.40 5.87 -8.83
CA ALA A 65 -0.81 6.99 -9.57
C ALA A 65 -1.55 8.31 -9.30
N VAL A 66 -2.89 8.30 -9.27
CA VAL A 66 -3.68 9.47 -8.91
C VAL A 66 -3.42 9.88 -7.46
N ALA A 67 -3.38 8.92 -6.52
CA ALA A 67 -3.05 9.16 -5.13
C ALA A 67 -1.68 9.83 -4.96
N ALA A 68 -0.67 9.38 -5.71
CA ALA A 68 0.64 9.99 -5.71
C ALA A 68 0.60 11.47 -6.13
N GLY A 69 -0.15 11.80 -7.18
CA GLY A 69 -0.35 13.18 -7.64
C GLY A 69 -1.05 14.06 -6.61
N MET A 70 -1.99 13.48 -5.86
CA MET A 70 -2.81 14.18 -4.87
C MET A 70 -2.20 14.28 -3.48
N ALA A 71 -1.16 13.49 -3.17
CA ALA A 71 -0.60 13.39 -1.82
C ALA A 71 -0.28 14.76 -1.21
N GLY A 72 -0.84 15.05 -0.03
CA GLY A 72 -0.66 16.31 0.69
C GLY A 72 -1.42 17.52 0.13
N SER A 73 -2.28 17.34 -0.88
CA SER A 73 -3.05 18.46 -1.47
C SER A 73 -4.21 18.93 -0.58
N GLY A 74 -4.73 18.07 0.28
CA GLY A 74 -5.95 18.32 1.05
C GLY A 74 -7.23 18.32 0.20
N VAL A 75 -7.14 18.08 -1.10
CA VAL A 75 -8.31 17.94 -1.99
C VAL A 75 -8.84 16.52 -1.89
N ARG A 76 -10.15 16.37 -1.92
CA ARG A 76 -10.80 15.06 -1.80
C ARG A 76 -10.54 14.18 -3.01
N MET A 77 -10.20 12.93 -2.72
CA MET A 77 -10.04 11.86 -3.70
C MET A 77 -11.26 10.94 -3.68
N GLY A 78 -11.93 10.79 -4.83
CA GLY A 78 -12.91 9.73 -5.05
C GLY A 78 -12.29 8.55 -5.78
N ILE A 79 -12.86 7.36 -5.63
CA ILE A 79 -12.45 6.15 -6.33
C ILE A 79 -13.66 5.49 -6.99
N ILE A 80 -13.55 5.22 -8.29
CA ILE A 80 -14.48 4.35 -9.03
C ILE A 80 -13.67 3.12 -9.45
N PRO A 81 -13.86 1.98 -8.76
CA PRO A 81 -13.07 0.78 -8.98
C PRO A 81 -13.53 0.07 -10.27
N VAL A 82 -12.63 -0.06 -11.25
CA VAL A 82 -12.88 -0.77 -12.53
C VAL A 82 -11.80 -1.81 -12.83
N GLY A 83 -10.97 -2.12 -11.85
CA GLY A 83 -9.94 -3.16 -11.94
C GLY A 83 -10.43 -4.51 -11.43
N THR A 84 -9.57 -5.53 -11.52
CA THR A 84 -9.84 -6.87 -10.97
C THR A 84 -9.55 -6.94 -9.46
N GLY A 85 -8.49 -6.25 -9.01
CA GLY A 85 -8.05 -6.24 -7.60
C GLY A 85 -8.87 -5.29 -6.76
N ASN A 86 -8.82 -4.01 -7.07
CA ASN A 86 -9.49 -2.90 -6.37
C ASN A 86 -9.27 -2.96 -4.85
N VAL A 87 -8.00 -3.21 -4.45
CA VAL A 87 -7.66 -3.56 -3.06
C VAL A 87 -7.92 -2.40 -2.11
N LEU A 88 -7.46 -1.20 -2.46
CA LEU A 88 -7.71 -0.03 -1.63
C LEU A 88 -9.21 0.27 -1.52
N ALA A 89 -9.95 0.18 -2.62
CA ALA A 89 -11.39 0.38 -2.62
C ALA A 89 -12.10 -0.64 -1.71
N GLY A 90 -11.67 -1.90 -1.72
CA GLY A 90 -12.17 -2.94 -0.83
C GLY A 90 -11.90 -2.63 0.66
N ASN A 91 -10.69 -2.22 1.01
CA ASN A 91 -10.32 -1.82 2.38
C ASN A 91 -11.10 -0.58 2.88
N LEU A 92 -11.54 0.26 1.97
CA LEU A 92 -12.36 1.44 2.26
C LEU A 92 -13.87 1.19 2.08
N SER A 93 -14.27 -0.05 1.80
CA SER A 93 -15.67 -0.45 1.57
C SER A 93 -16.37 0.32 0.44
N ILE A 94 -15.59 0.82 -0.54
CA ILE A 94 -16.14 1.53 -1.70
C ILE A 94 -16.81 0.51 -2.63
N PRO A 95 -18.06 0.78 -3.08
CA PRO A 95 -18.79 -0.13 -3.95
C PRO A 95 -18.11 -0.38 -5.30
N ASP A 96 -18.20 -1.61 -5.83
CA ASP A 96 -17.71 -1.92 -7.19
C ASP A 96 -18.62 -1.35 -8.30
N ASP A 97 -19.88 -1.03 -7.99
CA ASP A 97 -20.80 -0.40 -8.94
C ASP A 97 -20.43 1.07 -9.19
N PRO A 98 -20.22 1.49 -10.45
CA PRO A 98 -19.72 2.83 -10.76
C PRO A 98 -20.66 3.98 -10.33
N GLU A 99 -21.97 3.79 -10.39
CA GLU A 99 -22.92 4.85 -10.00
C GLU A 99 -22.94 5.03 -8.48
N HIS A 100 -22.90 3.94 -7.72
CA HIS A 100 -22.79 3.98 -6.26
C HIS A 100 -21.41 4.51 -5.82
N ALA A 101 -20.34 4.10 -6.47
CA ALA A 101 -18.98 4.61 -6.19
C ALA A 101 -18.89 6.13 -6.45
N LEU A 102 -19.52 6.63 -7.53
CA LEU A 102 -19.59 8.06 -7.79
C LEU A 102 -20.38 8.80 -6.69
N ALA A 103 -21.51 8.24 -6.23
CA ALA A 103 -22.26 8.82 -5.14
C ALA A 103 -21.43 8.94 -3.87
N VAL A 104 -20.65 7.90 -3.52
CA VAL A 104 -19.68 7.92 -2.41
C VAL A 104 -18.62 9.00 -2.63
N ALA A 105 -18.04 9.09 -3.84
CA ALA A 105 -17.00 10.07 -4.16
C ALA A 105 -17.45 11.53 -3.99
N LEU A 106 -18.75 11.80 -4.13
CA LEU A 106 -19.36 13.12 -4.03
C LEU A 106 -20.05 13.37 -2.66
N ASP A 107 -20.09 12.36 -1.78
CA ASP A 107 -20.66 12.49 -0.43
C ASP A 107 -19.72 13.25 0.52
N ALA A 108 -20.24 13.68 1.67
CA ALA A 108 -19.49 14.41 2.67
C ALA A 108 -18.54 13.52 3.50
N ASN A 109 -18.79 12.21 3.56
CA ASN A 109 -18.00 11.29 4.35
C ASN A 109 -16.61 11.05 3.73
N HIS A 110 -15.59 11.16 4.55
CA HIS A 110 -14.22 11.00 4.10
C HIS A 110 -13.32 10.46 5.22
N ARG A 111 -12.18 9.92 4.83
CA ARG A 111 -11.17 9.40 5.74
C ARG A 111 -9.77 9.86 5.29
N LEU A 112 -8.94 10.29 6.24
CA LEU A 112 -7.53 10.50 5.98
C LEU A 112 -6.84 9.15 5.82
N VAL A 113 -6.15 8.96 4.72
CA VAL A 113 -5.45 7.72 4.36
C VAL A 113 -3.98 8.01 4.23
N ASP A 114 -3.18 7.14 4.80
CA ASP A 114 -1.73 7.20 4.74
C ASP A 114 -1.21 6.71 3.39
N LEU A 115 -0.06 7.22 2.98
CA LEU A 115 0.64 6.80 1.77
C LEU A 115 2.08 6.47 2.12
N ALA A 116 2.54 5.29 1.72
CA ALA A 116 3.94 4.94 1.82
C ALA A 116 4.69 5.40 0.56
N TRP A 117 5.92 5.89 0.75
CA TRP A 117 6.87 6.20 -0.31
C TRP A 117 8.02 5.21 -0.28
N VAL A 118 8.28 4.59 -1.41
CA VAL A 118 9.23 3.51 -1.55
C VAL A 118 10.34 3.90 -2.51
N ARG A 119 11.59 3.71 -2.09
CA ARG A 119 12.77 3.96 -2.90
C ARG A 119 13.68 2.73 -2.88
N VAL A 120 14.28 2.41 -4.01
CA VAL A 120 15.26 1.33 -4.12
C VAL A 120 16.65 1.90 -4.43
N GLU A 121 17.67 1.33 -3.80
CA GLU A 121 19.06 1.70 -4.02
C GLU A 121 19.89 0.51 -4.49
N ASN A 122 21.00 0.83 -5.15
CA ASN A 122 21.92 -0.17 -5.72
C ASN A 122 21.20 -1.11 -6.69
N ALA A 123 20.30 -0.54 -7.51
CA ALA A 123 19.54 -1.28 -8.49
C ALA A 123 20.48 -1.82 -9.59
N THR A 124 20.46 -3.15 -9.76
CA THR A 124 21.19 -3.84 -10.83
C THR A 124 20.34 -3.97 -12.10
N LYS A 125 19.03 -3.94 -11.94
CA LYS A 125 18.03 -3.87 -13.01
C LYS A 125 16.97 -2.86 -12.59
N PRO A 126 16.98 -1.64 -13.13
CA PRO A 126 16.00 -0.62 -12.79
C PRO A 126 14.62 -0.99 -13.32
N SER A 127 13.60 -0.38 -12.75
CA SER A 127 12.22 -0.51 -13.20
C SER A 127 12.02 0.07 -14.60
N SER A 128 11.11 -0.53 -15.35
CA SER A 128 10.56 0.08 -16.58
C SER A 128 9.38 1.02 -16.28
N LEU A 129 8.88 1.01 -15.04
CA LEU A 129 7.83 1.91 -14.59
C LEU A 129 8.47 3.22 -14.12
N PRO A 130 7.91 4.38 -14.49
CA PRO A 130 8.36 5.66 -13.95
C PRO A 130 7.97 5.74 -12.46
N ALA A 131 8.86 6.33 -11.65
CA ALA A 131 8.53 6.65 -10.27
C ALA A 131 7.49 7.78 -10.24
N GLU A 132 6.46 7.64 -9.44
CA GLU A 132 5.39 8.64 -9.33
C GLU A 132 5.92 9.99 -8.84
N GLY A 133 6.97 9.99 -8.02
CA GLY A 133 7.69 11.22 -7.63
C GLY A 133 8.22 12.00 -8.83
N ALA A 134 8.84 11.32 -9.81
CA ALA A 134 9.32 11.96 -11.03
C ALA A 134 8.18 12.52 -11.89
N LEU A 135 7.09 11.78 -12.04
CA LEU A 135 5.91 12.22 -12.79
C LEU A 135 5.27 13.46 -12.16
N ARG A 136 5.19 13.49 -10.84
CA ARG A 136 4.66 14.62 -10.07
C ARG A 136 5.50 15.88 -10.27
N ASP A 137 6.82 15.77 -10.16
CA ASP A 137 7.73 16.89 -10.38
C ASP A 137 7.68 17.39 -11.81
N ALA A 138 7.64 16.49 -12.80
CA ALA A 138 7.54 16.86 -14.20
C ALA A 138 6.23 17.60 -14.51
N ALA A 139 5.11 17.16 -13.95
CA ALA A 139 3.82 17.81 -14.13
C ALA A 139 3.82 19.22 -13.53
N ARG A 140 4.29 19.40 -12.30
CA ARG A 140 4.40 20.71 -11.64
C ARG A 140 5.31 21.67 -12.42
N GLN A 141 6.46 21.20 -12.92
CA GLN A 141 7.36 22.02 -13.72
C GLN A 141 6.75 22.44 -15.06
N ALA A 142 5.93 21.59 -15.67
CA ALA A 142 5.25 21.92 -16.93
C ALA A 142 4.25 23.07 -16.74
N THR A 143 3.55 23.12 -15.60
CA THR A 143 2.56 24.16 -15.30
C THR A 143 3.21 25.47 -14.92
N HIS A 144 4.28 25.45 -14.13
CA HIS A 144 5.02 26.67 -13.72
C HIS A 144 5.76 27.38 -14.87
N ARG A 145 5.99 26.72 -16.00
CA ARG A 145 6.58 27.39 -17.20
C ARG A 145 5.62 28.34 -17.90
N THR A 146 4.35 28.31 -17.57
CA THR A 146 3.32 29.17 -18.17
C THR A 146 2.99 30.40 -17.33
N GLU A 147 3.49 30.48 -16.09
CA GLU A 147 3.24 31.59 -15.17
C GLU A 147 4.58 32.16 -14.72
N ASP A 148 5.03 33.27 -15.38
CA ASP A 148 6.13 34.12 -14.93
C ASP A 148 5.70 34.93 -13.70
N GLU A 149 5.50 34.28 -12.54
CA GLU A 149 5.37 34.93 -11.24
C GLU A 149 6.38 34.34 -10.26
N GLU A 150 7.26 35.23 -9.75
CA GLU A 150 8.17 34.99 -8.65
C GLU A 150 7.41 34.53 -7.41
N ARG A 151 7.21 33.22 -7.29
CA ARG A 151 6.90 32.60 -6.02
C ARG A 151 8.19 32.15 -5.36
N GLU A 152 8.44 32.62 -4.14
CA GLU A 152 9.49 32.09 -3.29
C GLU A 152 9.44 30.55 -3.28
N PRO A 153 10.61 29.89 -3.39
CA PRO A 153 10.67 28.44 -3.33
C PRO A 153 10.05 28.01 -2.00
N ALA A 154 8.94 27.31 -2.07
CA ALA A 154 8.32 26.69 -0.90
C ALA A 154 9.44 25.90 -0.20
N THR A 155 9.69 26.21 1.05
CA THR A 155 10.62 25.47 1.91
C THR A 155 10.28 24.01 1.78
N ALA A 156 11.18 23.22 1.19
CA ALA A 156 10.98 21.81 0.90
C ALA A 156 10.55 21.11 2.18
N SER A 157 9.25 20.88 2.31
CA SER A 157 8.68 20.13 3.40
C SER A 157 9.26 18.72 3.31
N SER A 158 9.69 18.17 4.43
CA SER A 158 10.16 16.77 4.53
C SER A 158 9.10 15.74 4.09
N ILE A 159 7.93 16.20 3.72
CA ILE A 159 6.73 15.46 3.32
C ILE A 159 6.69 15.25 1.79
N GLU A 160 7.29 16.15 0.99
CA GLU A 160 7.29 16.01 -0.46
C GLU A 160 8.02 14.74 -0.92
N PRO A 161 7.46 14.00 -1.91
CA PRO A 161 8.13 12.83 -2.46
C PRO A 161 9.37 13.22 -3.26
N ARG A 162 10.37 12.34 -3.24
CA ARG A 162 11.57 12.47 -4.07
C ARG A 162 11.28 11.95 -5.47
N THR A 163 12.04 12.42 -6.45
CA THR A 163 11.91 12.00 -7.86
C THR A 163 12.10 10.49 -8.07
N ASP A 164 12.84 9.82 -7.19
CA ASP A 164 13.14 8.38 -7.24
C ASP A 164 12.21 7.52 -6.36
N GLU A 165 11.14 8.12 -5.80
CA GLU A 165 10.19 7.41 -4.95
C GLU A 165 8.95 6.94 -5.71
N TYR A 166 8.51 5.72 -5.38
CA TYR A 166 7.28 5.09 -5.83
C TYR A 166 6.22 5.19 -4.72
N ALA A 167 5.01 5.54 -5.08
CA ALA A 167 3.88 5.52 -4.16
C ALA A 167 3.44 4.08 -3.88
N CYS A 168 3.04 3.79 -2.64
CA CYS A 168 2.50 2.51 -2.21
C CYS A 168 1.28 2.72 -1.32
N LEU A 169 0.15 2.19 -1.74
CA LEU A 169 -1.12 2.29 -1.00
C LEU A 169 -1.40 1.06 -0.15
N VAL A 170 -0.94 -0.11 -0.60
CA VAL A 170 -1.31 -1.40 0.00
C VAL A 170 -0.09 -2.12 0.55
N ILE A 171 0.84 -2.51 -0.31
CA ILE A 171 1.98 -3.33 0.08
C ILE A 171 3.19 -3.14 -0.83
N ALA A 172 4.35 -2.98 -0.22
CA ALA A 172 5.64 -3.09 -0.89
C ALA A 172 6.41 -4.31 -0.38
N GLY A 173 7.38 -4.81 -1.15
CA GLY A 173 8.14 -5.98 -0.71
C GLY A 173 9.43 -6.21 -1.45
N MET A 174 10.33 -6.95 -0.77
CA MET A 174 11.62 -7.40 -1.28
C MET A 174 11.84 -8.89 -0.98
N GLY A 175 12.51 -9.60 -1.88
CA GLY A 175 12.94 -10.98 -1.63
C GLY A 175 12.12 -12.05 -2.35
N TYR A 176 11.20 -11.64 -3.18
CA TYR A 176 10.41 -12.53 -4.01
C TYR A 176 11.12 -12.80 -5.35
N ASP A 177 11.23 -14.08 -5.75
CA ASP A 177 11.89 -14.45 -7.01
C ASP A 177 11.13 -13.91 -8.23
N GLY A 178 11.63 -12.80 -8.80
CA GLY A 178 11.06 -12.16 -9.97
C GLY A 178 11.16 -12.96 -11.25
N ALA A 179 11.94 -14.04 -11.28
CA ALA A 179 11.96 -14.93 -12.43
C ALA A 179 10.59 -15.59 -12.61
N THR A 180 9.91 -15.94 -11.51
CA THR A 180 8.53 -16.45 -11.55
C THR A 180 7.52 -15.36 -11.94
N MET A 181 7.82 -14.08 -11.67
CA MET A 181 6.96 -12.95 -12.06
C MET A 181 7.14 -12.55 -13.53
N ALA A 182 8.32 -12.69 -14.09
CA ALA A 182 8.61 -12.30 -15.48
C ALA A 182 8.08 -13.30 -16.51
N ASP A 183 8.00 -14.59 -16.14
CA ASP A 183 7.60 -15.69 -17.05
C ASP A 183 6.11 -16.07 -16.95
N THR A 184 5.32 -15.40 -16.11
CA THR A 184 3.89 -15.74 -15.97
C THR A 184 3.05 -15.10 -17.05
N ASP A 185 2.19 -15.93 -17.67
CA ASP A 185 1.24 -15.56 -18.71
C ASP A 185 0.45 -14.29 -18.33
N PRO A 186 0.50 -13.22 -19.14
CA PRO A 186 -0.27 -11.99 -18.92
C PRO A 186 -1.78 -12.21 -18.76
N GLU A 187 -2.33 -13.25 -19.36
CA GLU A 187 -3.75 -13.62 -19.25
C GLU A 187 -4.08 -14.22 -17.87
N LEU A 188 -3.16 -14.99 -17.28
CA LEU A 188 -3.31 -15.53 -15.93
C LEU A 188 -3.25 -14.40 -14.90
N LYS A 189 -2.34 -13.42 -15.09
CA LYS A 189 -2.23 -12.22 -14.27
C LYS A 189 -3.53 -11.39 -14.28
N LYS A 190 -4.21 -11.32 -15.43
CA LYS A 190 -5.51 -10.63 -15.56
C LYS A 190 -6.65 -11.36 -14.84
N ARG A 191 -6.67 -12.71 -14.87
CA ARG A 191 -7.78 -13.51 -14.33
C ARG A 191 -7.73 -13.71 -12.81
N ILE A 192 -6.53 -13.85 -12.24
CA ILE A 192 -6.36 -14.23 -10.83
C ILE A 192 -6.10 -12.98 -9.95
N GLY A 193 -5.73 -11.86 -10.58
CA GLY A 193 -5.31 -10.65 -9.89
C GLY A 193 -3.89 -10.81 -9.28
N TRP A 194 -3.20 -9.71 -9.09
CA TRP A 194 -1.83 -9.70 -8.57
C TRP A 194 -1.70 -10.31 -7.16
N ILE A 195 -2.77 -10.30 -6.38
CA ILE A 195 -2.82 -10.84 -5.01
C ILE A 195 -2.61 -12.35 -4.97
N ALA A 196 -3.36 -13.10 -5.79
CA ALA A 196 -3.19 -14.56 -5.88
C ALA A 196 -1.81 -14.93 -6.40
N TYR A 197 -1.19 -14.02 -7.13
CA TYR A 197 0.15 -14.14 -7.66
C TYR A 197 1.23 -13.95 -6.58
N VAL A 198 1.10 -12.96 -5.71
CA VAL A 198 1.92 -12.81 -4.50
C VAL A 198 1.83 -14.09 -3.66
N TRP A 199 0.62 -14.69 -3.59
CA TRP A 199 0.39 -15.95 -2.87
C TRP A 199 1.06 -17.16 -3.53
N ALA A 200 0.85 -17.35 -4.82
CA ALA A 200 1.46 -18.46 -5.53
C ALA A 200 2.98 -18.44 -5.39
N GLY A 201 3.53 -17.26 -5.33
CA GLY A 201 4.94 -17.10 -5.18
C GLY A 201 5.47 -17.27 -3.76
N LEU A 202 4.77 -16.81 -2.76
CA LEU A 202 5.10 -17.12 -1.37
C LEU A 202 5.08 -18.65 -1.12
N GLY A 203 4.27 -19.39 -1.87
CA GLY A 203 4.19 -20.86 -1.84
C GLY A 203 5.22 -21.60 -2.68
N ALA A 204 6.00 -20.92 -3.54
CA ALA A 204 6.98 -21.58 -4.40
C ALA A 204 8.09 -22.24 -3.57
N MET A 205 8.07 -23.57 -3.54
CA MET A 205 9.09 -24.40 -2.95
C MET A 205 10.41 -24.16 -3.70
N GLY A 206 11.40 -23.56 -3.05
CA GLY A 206 12.74 -23.42 -3.65
C GLY A 206 13.34 -22.01 -3.62
N VAL A 207 12.58 -20.99 -3.23
CA VAL A 207 13.16 -19.64 -3.09
C VAL A 207 14.21 -19.64 -1.98
N PRO A 208 15.47 -19.30 -2.26
CA PRO A 208 16.52 -19.25 -1.24
C PRO A 208 16.24 -18.15 -0.22
N ARG A 209 16.64 -18.36 1.02
CA ARG A 209 16.59 -17.32 2.06
C ARG A 209 17.56 -16.20 1.71
N MET A 210 17.11 -14.98 1.81
CA MET A 210 18.00 -13.83 1.78
C MET A 210 18.50 -13.53 3.19
N LYS A 211 19.78 -13.17 3.31
CA LYS A 211 20.33 -12.54 4.49
C LYS A 211 20.20 -11.05 4.33
N ALA A 212 19.53 -10.40 5.29
CA ALA A 212 19.29 -8.98 5.20
C ALA A 212 19.48 -8.29 6.55
N ARG A 213 19.70 -6.97 6.48
CA ARG A 213 19.69 -6.05 7.60
C ARG A 213 18.40 -5.24 7.51
N LEU A 214 17.55 -5.37 8.51
CA LEU A 214 16.33 -4.58 8.67
C LEU A 214 16.62 -3.43 9.65
N MET A 215 16.26 -2.22 9.27
CA MET A 215 16.28 -1.03 10.11
C MET A 215 14.86 -0.48 10.21
N LEU A 216 14.35 -0.34 11.42
CA LEU A 216 13.06 0.27 11.73
C LEU A 216 13.28 1.67 12.27
N ARG A 217 12.58 2.65 11.71
CA ARG A 217 12.63 4.05 12.17
C ARG A 217 11.46 4.32 13.09
N SER A 218 11.76 4.78 14.30
CA SER A 218 10.76 5.05 15.33
C SER A 218 9.78 3.88 15.48
N PRO A 219 10.25 2.65 15.74
CA PRO A 219 9.36 1.52 15.94
C PRO A 219 8.46 1.77 17.15
N ILE A 220 7.23 1.26 17.07
CA ILE A 220 6.33 1.25 18.21
C ILE A 220 6.56 -0.06 18.97
N ALA A 221 6.64 0.03 20.30
CA ALA A 221 6.64 -1.15 21.13
C ALA A 221 5.29 -1.85 20.98
N THR A 222 5.26 -2.89 20.16
CA THR A 222 4.09 -3.78 20.08
C THR A 222 3.89 -4.48 21.42
N ALA A 223 2.64 -4.70 21.82
CA ALA A 223 2.32 -5.61 22.92
C ALA A 223 3.05 -6.95 22.70
N PRO A 224 3.44 -7.65 23.77
CA PRO A 224 4.20 -8.89 23.65
C PRO A 224 3.47 -9.82 22.69
N ASP A 225 4.21 -10.27 21.67
CA ASP A 225 3.74 -11.16 20.61
C ASP A 225 3.00 -12.36 21.24
N PRO A 226 1.69 -12.51 21.01
CA PRO A 226 0.92 -13.61 21.58
C PRO A 226 1.40 -14.99 21.11
N LEU A 227 2.30 -15.04 20.13
CA LEU A 227 2.88 -16.26 19.55
C LEU A 227 4.33 -16.53 20.02
N GLY A 228 4.96 -15.63 20.78
CA GLY A 228 6.31 -15.82 21.31
C GLY A 228 7.43 -15.90 20.29
N VAL A 229 7.20 -15.41 19.06
CA VAL A 229 8.16 -15.52 17.96
C VAL A 229 9.17 -14.37 17.94
N SER A 230 8.83 -13.25 18.57
CA SER A 230 9.65 -12.04 18.59
C SER A 230 10.99 -12.23 19.34
N ASP A 231 11.05 -13.13 20.33
CA ASP A 231 12.27 -13.38 21.11
C ASP A 231 13.34 -14.16 20.34
N GLN A 232 12.99 -14.90 19.28
CA GLN A 232 13.96 -15.67 18.50
C GLN A 232 14.72 -14.82 17.46
N LEU A 233 14.22 -13.65 17.11
CA LEU A 233 14.88 -12.72 16.17
C LEU A 233 15.75 -11.67 16.87
N SER A 234 15.52 -11.40 18.15
CA SER A 234 16.36 -10.55 18.96
C SER A 234 17.47 -11.38 19.62
N GLY A 235 18.59 -11.55 18.95
CA GLY A 235 19.83 -12.07 19.54
C GLY A 235 20.41 -11.10 20.60
N ARG A 236 19.58 -10.59 21.49
CA ARG A 236 19.98 -9.75 22.63
C ARG A 236 20.02 -10.59 23.89
N THR A 237 21.22 -10.83 24.40
CA THR A 237 21.43 -11.10 25.82
C THR A 237 20.96 -9.87 26.59
N VAL A 238 19.86 -10.00 27.29
CA VAL A 238 19.36 -8.98 28.22
C VAL A 238 20.20 -9.02 29.48
N ASP A 239 21.04 -8.01 29.66
CA ASP A 239 21.58 -7.70 31.00
C ASP A 239 20.44 -7.06 31.81
N GLU A 240 20.07 -7.78 32.85
CA GLU A 240 19.01 -7.47 33.81
C GLU A 240 19.47 -6.33 34.74
N ALA A 241 18.89 -5.12 34.58
CA ALA A 241 19.01 -4.07 35.59
C ALA A 241 17.75 -3.17 35.64
N ALA A 242 17.01 -3.36 36.74
CA ALA A 242 16.21 -2.40 37.51
C ALA A 242 15.03 -1.67 36.81
N ALA A 243 13.81 -2.06 37.20
CA ALA A 243 12.61 -1.25 37.10
C ALA A 243 12.60 -0.04 38.06
N PRO A 244 11.98 1.07 37.68
CA PRO A 244 11.17 1.83 38.62
C PRO A 244 9.73 2.03 38.11
N SER A 245 8.85 1.97 39.08
CA SER A 245 7.40 2.11 39.03
C SER A 245 6.89 3.47 38.56
N GLY A 246 5.77 3.46 37.78
CA GLY A 246 4.76 4.49 37.83
C GLY A 246 4.90 5.59 36.78
N ARG A 247 4.06 5.48 35.74
CA ARG A 247 3.18 6.53 35.16
C ARG A 247 2.65 6.07 33.78
N GLN A 248 1.36 6.22 33.58
CA GLN A 248 0.73 6.08 32.26
C GLN A 248 1.34 7.13 31.32
N ASP A 249 2.09 6.67 30.34
CA ASP A 249 2.69 7.51 29.30
C ASP A 249 2.24 7.02 27.92
N SER A 250 1.99 8.02 27.06
CA SER A 250 1.81 7.90 25.63
C SER A 250 2.85 6.95 25.00
N PRO A 251 2.58 6.28 23.86
CA PRO A 251 3.50 5.34 23.24
C PRO A 251 4.85 6.02 22.99
N ARG A 252 5.88 5.60 23.69
CA ARG A 252 7.25 6.10 23.52
C ARG A 252 7.77 5.58 22.20
N THR A 253 8.01 6.47 21.24
CA THR A 253 8.81 6.19 20.06
C THR A 253 10.21 5.81 20.51
N SER A 254 10.63 4.57 20.27
CA SER A 254 11.97 4.09 20.58
C SER A 254 12.98 4.62 19.55
N ALA A 255 14.28 4.61 19.90
CA ALA A 255 15.36 4.89 18.95
C ALA A 255 15.32 3.86 17.80
N ASP A 256 15.87 4.23 16.63
CA ASP A 256 15.94 3.34 15.47
C ASP A 256 16.50 1.96 15.84
N GLU A 257 15.80 0.93 15.43
CA GLU A 257 16.17 -0.47 15.72
C GLU A 257 16.80 -1.10 14.49
N VAL A 258 17.91 -1.81 14.67
CA VAL A 258 18.60 -2.52 13.58
C VAL A 258 18.74 -4.00 13.92
N THR A 259 18.18 -4.85 13.06
CA THR A 259 18.18 -6.30 13.24
C THR A 259 18.71 -7.01 11.99
N ARG A 260 19.47 -8.10 12.16
CA ARG A 260 19.81 -9.01 11.09
C ARG A 260 18.77 -10.10 11.00
N ILE A 261 18.28 -10.35 9.79
CA ILE A 261 17.24 -11.34 9.52
C ILE A 261 17.67 -12.31 8.43
N GLU A 262 17.15 -13.51 8.50
CA GLU A 262 17.16 -14.48 7.40
C GLU A 262 15.70 -14.78 7.07
N ALA A 263 15.25 -14.34 5.89
CA ALA A 263 13.86 -14.48 5.46
C ALA A 263 13.80 -14.74 3.95
N ARG A 264 12.69 -15.27 3.47
CA ARG A 264 12.41 -15.41 2.04
C ARG A 264 11.85 -14.13 1.43
N SER A 265 11.10 -13.39 2.22
CA SER A 265 10.53 -12.10 1.83
C SER A 265 10.42 -11.17 3.03
N VAL A 266 10.58 -9.87 2.76
CA VAL A 266 10.22 -8.80 3.69
C VAL A 266 9.18 -7.95 3.01
N MET A 267 8.04 -7.78 3.66
CA MET A 267 6.91 -7.00 3.18
C MET A 267 6.65 -5.80 4.10
N PHE A 268 6.15 -4.73 3.51
CA PHE A 268 5.79 -3.48 4.16
C PHE A 268 4.33 -3.21 3.81
N ALA A 269 3.41 -3.49 4.74
CA ALA A 269 1.98 -3.36 4.53
C ALA A 269 1.44 -2.06 5.13
N ASN A 270 0.68 -1.31 4.34
CA ASN A 270 -0.09 -0.15 4.74
C ASN A 270 -1.58 -0.50 4.91
N ALA A 271 -2.07 -1.53 4.19
CA ALA A 271 -3.42 -2.05 4.29
C ALA A 271 -3.41 -3.48 4.83
N GLY A 272 -4.36 -3.79 5.71
CA GLY A 272 -4.43 -5.10 6.38
C GLY A 272 -5.06 -6.20 5.56
N GLU A 273 -5.98 -5.86 4.65
CA GLU A 273 -6.81 -6.82 3.94
C GLU A 273 -6.51 -6.86 2.44
N LEU A 274 -6.34 -8.06 1.92
CA LEU A 274 -6.25 -8.35 0.49
C LEU A 274 -7.45 -9.23 0.10
N LYS A 275 -8.56 -8.66 -0.35
CA LYS A 275 -9.85 -9.27 -0.77
C LYS A 275 -10.27 -10.61 -0.11
N LEU A 276 -9.39 -11.57 0.07
CA LEU A 276 -9.65 -12.90 0.62
C LEU A 276 -8.67 -13.26 1.75
N LEU A 277 -7.80 -12.34 2.13
CA LEU A 277 -6.73 -12.61 3.07
C LEU A 277 -6.40 -11.40 3.91
N VAL A 278 -6.32 -11.63 5.20
CA VAL A 278 -5.76 -10.68 6.15
C VAL A 278 -4.26 -10.95 6.27
N LEU A 279 -3.43 -10.07 5.71
CA LEU A 279 -1.96 -10.17 5.78
C LEU A 279 -1.40 -9.55 7.06
N ALA A 280 -1.95 -8.42 7.45
CA ALA A 280 -1.56 -7.67 8.63
C ALA A 280 -2.84 -7.30 9.39
N PRO A 281 -3.27 -8.11 10.37
CA PRO A 281 -4.53 -7.87 11.10
C PRO A 281 -4.61 -6.51 11.79
N ASP A 282 -3.44 -5.96 12.17
CA ASP A 282 -3.32 -4.69 12.89
C ASP A 282 -3.04 -3.50 11.97
N ALA A 283 -2.81 -3.72 10.67
CA ALA A 283 -2.52 -2.65 9.73
C ALA A 283 -3.74 -1.73 9.55
N ASN A 284 -3.49 -0.44 9.69
CA ASN A 284 -4.51 0.59 9.62
C ASN A 284 -4.07 1.69 8.65
N LEU A 285 -4.90 1.95 7.66
CA LEU A 285 -4.67 2.96 6.63
C LEU A 285 -4.54 4.41 7.16
N SER A 286 -4.67 4.64 8.48
CA SER A 286 -4.78 5.99 9.05
C SER A 286 -4.03 6.18 10.39
N ASP A 287 -3.02 5.36 10.69
CA ASP A 287 -2.27 5.43 11.95
C ASP A 287 -0.85 5.99 11.80
N GLY A 288 -0.44 6.27 10.56
CA GLY A 288 0.88 6.81 10.24
C GLY A 288 2.01 5.77 10.35
N LEU A 289 1.68 4.47 10.35
CA LEU A 289 2.61 3.37 10.53
C LEU A 289 2.66 2.46 9.33
N ILE A 290 3.77 1.76 9.20
CA ILE A 290 3.92 0.65 8.24
C ILE A 290 4.12 -0.65 9.02
N ASP A 291 3.38 -1.67 8.67
CA ASP A 291 3.54 -3.02 9.19
C ASP A 291 4.65 -3.74 8.43
N VAL A 292 5.70 -4.12 9.13
CA VAL A 292 6.84 -4.83 8.58
C VAL A 292 6.69 -6.31 8.87
N ILE A 293 6.62 -7.12 7.81
CA ILE A 293 6.35 -8.54 7.86
C ILE A 293 7.54 -9.29 7.26
N ALA A 294 8.28 -10.02 8.08
CA ALA A 294 9.33 -10.91 7.61
C ALA A 294 8.79 -12.35 7.55
N VAL A 295 8.84 -12.95 6.36
CA VAL A 295 8.30 -14.30 6.12
C VAL A 295 9.42 -15.28 5.85
N ASP A 296 9.48 -16.34 6.65
CA ASP A 296 10.33 -17.50 6.45
C ASP A 296 9.51 -18.79 6.56
N ALA A 297 8.89 -19.18 5.47
CA ALA A 297 8.12 -20.42 5.40
C ALA A 297 9.02 -21.61 5.02
N HIS A 298 9.18 -22.59 5.90
CA HIS A 298 10.13 -23.69 5.75
C HIS A 298 9.60 -24.90 4.98
N VAL A 299 8.30 -25.14 4.90
CA VAL A 299 7.78 -26.39 4.33
C VAL A 299 6.47 -26.14 3.58
N GLY A 300 6.49 -26.31 2.27
CA GLY A 300 5.40 -26.61 1.36
C GLY A 300 3.94 -26.33 1.81
N LEU A 301 3.00 -27.06 1.23
CA LEU A 301 1.55 -26.99 1.51
C LEU A 301 1.18 -27.03 3.02
N LEU A 302 1.93 -27.75 3.85
CA LEU A 302 1.64 -27.89 5.29
C LEU A 302 1.99 -26.63 6.09
N GLY A 303 3.09 -25.93 5.75
CA GLY A 303 3.44 -24.65 6.42
C GLY A 303 2.44 -23.54 6.08
N TRP A 304 1.93 -23.55 4.86
CA TRP A 304 0.88 -22.62 4.42
C TRP A 304 -0.47 -22.93 5.02
N ALA A 305 -0.83 -24.20 5.16
CA ALA A 305 -2.05 -24.59 5.87
C ALA A 305 -2.02 -24.12 7.33
N ASP A 306 -0.86 -24.16 7.99
CA ASP A 306 -0.70 -23.69 9.37
C ASP A 306 -0.83 -22.15 9.47
N VAL A 307 -0.18 -21.39 8.56
CA VAL A 307 -0.30 -19.93 8.51
C VAL A 307 -1.74 -19.50 8.20
N THR A 308 -2.35 -20.13 7.19
CA THR A 308 -3.76 -19.86 6.82
C THR A 308 -4.71 -20.22 7.96
N TRP A 309 -4.47 -21.34 8.65
CA TRP A 309 -5.28 -21.78 9.78
C TRP A 309 -5.17 -20.82 10.98
N LYS A 310 -3.97 -20.34 11.27
CA LYS A 310 -3.73 -19.34 12.32
C LYS A 310 -4.42 -18.01 11.99
N MET A 311 -4.34 -17.56 10.74
CA MET A 311 -5.03 -16.36 10.29
C MET A 311 -6.55 -16.51 10.32
N LEU A 312 -7.08 -17.61 9.84
CA LEU A 312 -8.52 -17.90 9.85
C LEU A 312 -9.06 -18.08 11.29
N GLY A 313 -8.27 -18.70 12.18
CA GLY A 313 -8.61 -18.86 13.58
C GLY A 313 -8.74 -17.52 14.33
N GLN A 314 -7.91 -16.54 13.98
CA GLN A 314 -8.02 -15.18 14.52
C GLN A 314 -9.31 -14.48 14.08
N LEU A 315 -9.72 -14.69 12.82
CA LEU A 315 -10.94 -14.09 12.24
C LEU A 315 -12.22 -14.56 12.96
N ILE A 316 -12.24 -15.81 13.46
CA ILE A 316 -13.40 -16.40 14.16
C ILE A 316 -13.24 -16.43 15.68
N GLY A 317 -12.23 -15.71 16.23
CA GLY A 317 -12.01 -15.60 17.68
C GLY A 317 -11.59 -16.91 18.37
N LEU A 318 -11.18 -17.92 17.62
CA LEU A 318 -10.64 -19.17 18.16
C LEU A 318 -9.15 -18.99 18.43
N ARG A 319 -8.72 -19.33 19.64
CA ARG A 319 -7.28 -19.40 19.98
C ARG A 319 -6.62 -20.43 19.05
N PRO A 320 -5.58 -20.05 18.28
CA PRO A 320 -4.94 -20.98 17.36
C PRO A 320 -4.34 -22.15 18.14
N ILE A 321 -4.72 -23.36 17.75
CA ILE A 321 -4.08 -24.57 18.26
C ILE A 321 -2.74 -24.67 17.53
N ASN A 322 -1.64 -24.62 18.28
CA ASN A 322 -0.31 -24.85 17.72
C ASN A 322 -0.25 -26.28 17.19
N LEU A 323 -0.21 -26.43 15.86
CA LEU A 323 0.10 -27.71 15.24
C LEU A 323 1.56 -28.06 15.58
N PRO A 324 1.86 -29.33 15.90
CA PRO A 324 3.21 -29.74 16.34
C PRO A 324 4.30 -29.62 15.27
N VAL A 325 3.99 -29.11 14.08
CA VAL A 325 4.91 -28.90 12.95
C VAL A 325 4.79 -27.44 12.46
N SER A 326 4.95 -26.48 13.35
CA SER A 326 5.07 -25.07 12.97
C SER A 326 6.48 -24.83 12.42
N THR A 327 6.63 -24.80 11.09
CA THR A 327 7.92 -24.65 10.39
C THR A 327 8.08 -23.30 9.71
N GLY A 328 7.16 -22.37 9.90
CA GLY A 328 7.22 -21.02 9.34
C GLY A 328 7.25 -19.95 10.42
N THR A 329 8.17 -19.00 10.31
CA THR A 329 8.25 -17.83 11.20
C THR A 329 7.74 -16.61 10.45
N VAL A 330 6.75 -15.93 11.03
CA VAL A 330 6.27 -14.63 10.54
C VAL A 330 6.47 -13.64 11.68
N ALA A 331 7.31 -12.64 11.49
CA ALA A 331 7.55 -11.59 12.48
C ALA A 331 6.85 -10.31 12.03
N PHE A 332 6.13 -9.68 12.95
CA PHE A 332 5.43 -8.42 12.74
C PHE A 332 6.06 -7.30 13.57
N ARG A 333 6.22 -6.13 12.99
CA ARG A 333 6.67 -4.90 13.64
C ARG A 333 5.97 -3.71 13.00
N GLN A 334 5.71 -2.67 13.77
CA GLN A 334 5.17 -1.41 13.28
C GLN A 334 6.20 -0.29 13.45
N ALA A 335 6.32 0.57 12.43
CA ALA A 335 7.26 1.68 12.44
C ALA A 335 6.76 2.83 11.54
N LYS A 336 7.30 4.04 11.75
CA LYS A 336 7.07 5.19 10.85
C LYS A 336 7.81 5.08 9.53
N GLY A 337 8.74 4.17 9.45
CA GLY A 337 9.49 3.87 8.23
C GLY A 337 10.45 2.72 8.47
N ALA A 338 10.92 2.12 7.40
CA ALA A 338 11.83 0.99 7.47
C ALA A 338 12.81 0.99 6.29
N SER A 339 13.91 0.26 6.45
CA SER A 339 14.84 -0.03 5.37
C SER A 339 15.29 -1.46 5.47
N VAL A 340 15.32 -2.16 4.35
CA VAL A 340 15.88 -3.51 4.25
C VAL A 340 17.04 -3.52 3.27
N THR A 341 18.19 -4.08 3.69
CA THR A 341 19.38 -4.23 2.83
C THR A 341 19.77 -5.70 2.81
N ALA A 342 19.62 -6.33 1.64
CA ALA A 342 19.99 -7.71 1.39
C ALA A 342 21.46 -7.83 0.95
N THR A 343 22.09 -8.98 1.22
CA THR A 343 23.46 -9.26 0.77
C THR A 343 23.53 -9.39 -0.75
N GLU A 344 22.50 -9.94 -1.37
CA GLU A 344 22.38 -10.10 -2.83
C GLU A 344 21.18 -9.29 -3.35
N PRO A 345 21.22 -8.85 -4.62
CA PRO A 345 20.10 -8.18 -5.23
C PRO A 345 18.83 -9.03 -5.18
N GLN A 346 17.72 -8.42 -4.82
CA GLN A 346 16.41 -9.05 -4.71
C GLN A 346 15.39 -8.28 -5.55
N VAL A 347 14.36 -8.96 -6.00
CA VAL A 347 13.25 -8.30 -6.66
C VAL A 347 12.50 -7.43 -5.66
N CYS A 348 12.20 -6.20 -6.09
CA CYS A 348 11.42 -5.24 -5.36
C CYS A 348 10.10 -4.99 -6.07
N GLN A 349 9.02 -4.87 -5.32
CA GLN A 349 7.69 -4.60 -5.85
C GLN A 349 6.95 -3.56 -5.01
N VAL A 350 5.97 -2.88 -5.64
CA VAL A 350 5.02 -1.96 -5.01
C VAL A 350 3.64 -2.24 -5.59
N ASP A 351 2.67 -2.53 -4.73
CA ASP A 351 1.28 -2.83 -5.07
C ASP A 351 1.15 -3.84 -6.23
N GLY A 352 2.05 -4.84 -6.26
CA GLY A 352 2.09 -5.89 -7.26
C GLY A 352 2.84 -5.57 -8.57
N ASP A 353 3.40 -4.37 -8.69
CA ASP A 353 4.25 -3.99 -9.81
C ASP A 353 5.72 -4.10 -9.43
N ALA A 354 6.51 -4.78 -10.29
CA ALA A 354 7.95 -4.89 -10.08
C ALA A 354 8.65 -3.54 -10.34
N ILE A 355 9.35 -3.03 -9.33
CA ILE A 355 10.11 -1.77 -9.42
C ILE A 355 11.62 -1.97 -9.59
N GLY A 356 12.05 -3.19 -9.86
CA GLY A 356 13.42 -3.52 -10.21
C GLY A 356 14.06 -4.58 -9.32
N LEU A 357 15.34 -4.82 -9.58
CA LEU A 357 16.21 -5.73 -8.84
C LEU A 357 17.23 -4.90 -8.07
N ALA A 358 17.15 -4.86 -6.75
CA ALA A 358 17.96 -3.99 -5.91
C ALA A 358 18.44 -4.67 -4.62
N ARG A 359 19.46 -4.10 -3.98
CA ARG A 359 19.95 -4.57 -2.68
C ARG A 359 19.27 -3.88 -1.50
N THR A 360 18.81 -2.65 -1.70
CA THR A 360 18.25 -1.86 -0.60
C THR A 360 16.90 -1.27 -1.02
N MET A 361 15.92 -1.44 -0.15
CA MET A 361 14.61 -0.79 -0.24
C MET A 361 14.39 0.05 1.01
N HIS A 362 13.95 1.27 0.82
CA HIS A 362 13.54 2.19 1.87
C HIS A 362 12.05 2.46 1.75
N VAL A 363 11.37 2.47 2.88
CA VAL A 363 9.94 2.80 2.99
C VAL A 363 9.77 3.87 4.07
N ARG A 364 9.02 4.91 3.76
CA ARG A 364 8.60 5.93 4.72
C ARG A 364 7.11 6.19 4.60
N MET A 365 6.47 6.49 5.72
CA MET A 365 5.06 6.84 5.76
C MET A 365 4.87 8.35 5.64
N GLN A 366 3.85 8.74 4.89
CA GLN A 366 3.24 10.06 4.90
C GLN A 366 1.85 9.92 5.49
N ALA A 367 1.73 10.23 6.78
CA ALA A 367 0.49 10.11 7.51
C ALA A 367 -0.55 11.11 6.98
N GLY A 368 -1.81 10.66 6.83
CA GLY A 368 -2.92 11.47 6.35
C GLY A 368 -2.66 12.13 4.99
N ALA A 369 -1.88 11.46 4.13
CA ALA A 369 -1.48 12.01 2.84
C ALA A 369 -2.63 12.29 1.89
N LEU A 370 -3.73 11.57 2.03
CA LEU A 370 -4.90 11.61 1.16
C LEU A 370 -6.16 11.83 1.98
N ASP A 371 -7.06 12.66 1.47
CA ASP A 371 -8.43 12.80 1.95
C ASP A 371 -9.35 12.00 1.02
N VAL A 372 -9.72 10.77 1.39
CA VAL A 372 -10.45 9.85 0.53
C VAL A 372 -11.92 9.78 0.91
N ALA A 373 -12.81 9.93 -0.08
CA ALA A 373 -14.24 9.74 0.10
C ALA A 373 -14.55 8.26 0.42
N VAL A 374 -15.36 8.04 1.46
CA VAL A 374 -15.75 6.70 1.93
C VAL A 374 -17.24 6.62 2.16
N PRO A 375 -17.87 5.44 2.10
CA PRO A 375 -19.27 5.28 2.45
C PRO A 375 -19.53 5.71 3.90
N ALA A 376 -20.72 6.22 4.15
CA ALA A 376 -21.18 6.44 5.52
C ALA A 376 -21.17 5.12 6.32
N GLU A 377 -20.71 5.16 7.56
CA GLU A 377 -20.82 4.00 8.45
C GLU A 377 -22.30 3.68 8.63
N ARG A 378 -22.74 2.52 8.17
CA ARG A 378 -24.10 2.05 8.45
C ARG A 378 -24.20 1.67 9.92
N THR A 379 -25.06 2.37 10.65
CA THR A 379 -25.36 2.03 12.02
C THR A 379 -26.06 0.66 12.06
N TRP A 380 -25.72 -0.19 13.03
CA TRP A 380 -26.30 -1.54 13.21
C TRP A 380 -27.83 -1.57 13.16
N MET A 381 -28.50 -0.43 13.47
CA MET A 381 -29.95 -0.30 13.42
C MET A 381 -30.53 -0.30 12.00
N GLU A 382 -29.74 0.03 10.97
CA GLU A 382 -30.18 0.03 9.56
C GLU A 382 -30.06 -1.35 8.90
N LEU A 383 -29.39 -2.30 9.55
CA LEU A 383 -29.21 -3.67 9.09
C LEU A 383 -30.24 -4.64 9.62
N LEU A 384 -31.12 -4.22 10.55
CA LEU A 384 -32.22 -5.03 11.04
C LEU A 384 -33.40 -4.93 10.07
N PRO A 385 -33.90 -6.04 9.53
CA PRO A 385 -35.12 -6.01 8.71
C PRO A 385 -36.29 -5.51 9.57
N SER A 386 -37.00 -4.53 9.03
CA SER A 386 -38.23 -3.93 9.60
C SER A 386 -39.37 -4.95 9.66
#